data_4a0c6be2cc690046ecdc0ac9e3b47b4d
#
_entry.id   4a0c6be2cc690046ecdc0ac9e3b47b4d
#
_cell.length_a   1.000
_cell.length_b   1.000
_cell.length_c   1.000
_cell.angle_alpha   90.00
_cell.angle_beta   90.00
_cell.angle_gamma   90.00
#
_symmetry.space_group_name_H-M   'P 1'
#
loop_
_entity.id
_entity.type
_entity.pdbx_description
1 polymer ?
#
loop_
_entity_poly.entity_id
_entity_poly.type
_entity_poly.pdbx_seq_one_letter_code
_entity_poly.pdbx_strand_id
1 'polypeptide(L)'
;MFKNFILLCLFTLSTLSAGIKVPVSDLIFKDRLWFYKESNTPFTGAAFEISKETGTIIQQVNYIDGLAWGKYYEWWPNGSKKVDGTYRFGLMYGRWKFFYENGKILCAGSYMNGKGHRSTQFIDTIPDEGISGLWTYWDRNGRKVEEGYYNKNGTEKGNWSFWDRDGKKRLGKKIDYDTFKNVGAFKHLDGVFLVTGPIDGLNMVYTQAHGAIRAGRLDGPWTYWDNNGLISAKRYYDKGVPRGQYTTYHSLGHKLTDGTVKGFDDYGNLIKDGKWLFWDESGILKEEVHYKDGIREGLTTYFSMTGNESAKIIYKRGRPWSGEWTTWYPDGSKKESGSYKDGEKQSPWTAWYDNGQKKYVVHYKDNLEHGLYTEWNKDGRLTKDIEYDMGNPISEYIVEYKGESYTEINRRNGELSGSYIKWYTNGKKCEEGVYKYGKKGGIWTGWHENKTAYRLCNYTN
;
A
#
# COMPACT_ATOMS: atom_id res chain seq x y z
N MET A 1 14.11 71.57 30.09
CA MET A 1 13.75 72.29 28.86
C MET A 1 14.28 71.57 27.68
N PHE A 2 13.54 70.48 27.20
CA PHE A 2 13.89 69.81 26.02
C PHE A 2 12.72 69.86 25.04
N LYS A 3 12.95 70.60 23.94
CA LYS A 3 11.98 70.76 22.85
C LYS A 3 11.85 69.49 22.04
N ASN A 4 10.61 69.02 21.96
CA ASN A 4 10.20 67.96 21.00
C ASN A 4 10.35 68.45 19.56
N PHE A 5 11.20 67.84 18.78
CA PHE A 5 11.17 67.94 17.33
C PHE A 5 10.27 66.84 16.80
N ILE A 6 9.01 67.14 16.51
CA ILE A 6 8.12 66.33 15.71
C ILE A 6 8.50 66.65 14.26
N LEU A 7 9.23 65.72 13.64
CA LEU A 7 9.47 65.76 12.21
C LEU A 7 8.21 65.28 11.51
N LEU A 8 7.39 66.18 11.06
CA LEU A 8 6.20 66.00 10.25
C LEU A 8 6.67 65.67 8.84
N CYS A 9 6.90 64.41 8.51
CA CYS A 9 7.05 63.97 7.13
C CYS A 9 5.71 64.07 6.43
N LEU A 10 5.48 65.19 5.77
CA LEU A 10 4.45 65.37 4.76
C LEU A 10 4.80 64.43 3.59
N PHE A 11 4.24 63.20 3.60
CA PHE A 11 4.17 62.41 2.40
C PHE A 11 3.19 63.07 1.44
N THR A 12 3.71 63.81 0.50
CA THR A 12 2.98 64.17 -0.71
C THR A 12 2.61 62.86 -1.40
N LEU A 13 1.32 62.55 -1.46
CA LEU A 13 0.80 61.58 -2.40
C LEU A 13 1.11 62.04 -3.81
N SER A 14 2.32 61.80 -4.31
CA SER A 14 2.61 61.94 -5.71
C SER A 14 1.81 60.83 -6.40
N THR A 15 0.86 61.22 -7.23
CA THR A 15 0.24 60.40 -8.27
C THR A 15 1.29 59.48 -8.86
N LEU A 16 1.10 58.16 -8.77
CA LEU A 16 1.95 57.16 -9.43
C LEU A 16 1.87 57.45 -10.93
N SER A 17 2.77 58.29 -11.45
CA SER A 17 3.06 58.37 -12.87
C SER A 17 3.46 56.98 -13.34
N ALA A 18 3.17 56.60 -14.59
CA ALA A 18 3.54 55.34 -15.21
C ALA A 18 5.02 55.04 -14.90
N GLY A 19 5.27 54.26 -13.84
CA GLY A 19 6.60 54.08 -13.26
C GLY A 19 7.54 53.35 -14.22
N ILE A 20 8.82 53.65 -14.10
CA ILE A 20 9.91 53.01 -14.83
C ILE A 20 9.74 51.49 -14.69
N LYS A 21 9.70 50.77 -15.83
CA LYS A 21 9.68 49.28 -15.87
C LYS A 21 10.97 48.80 -16.45
N VAL A 22 11.71 47.95 -15.70
CA VAL A 22 13.00 47.46 -16.10
C VAL A 22 13.09 45.91 -15.92
N PRO A 23 13.89 45.23 -16.72
CA PRO A 23 14.24 43.86 -16.41
C PRO A 23 14.97 43.76 -15.07
N VAL A 24 14.75 42.67 -14.31
CA VAL A 24 15.49 42.40 -13.06
C VAL A 24 16.99 42.40 -13.30
N SER A 25 17.43 41.97 -14.50
CA SER A 25 18.83 42.00 -14.93
C SER A 25 19.50 43.35 -14.88
N ASP A 26 18.75 44.45 -14.93
CA ASP A 26 19.26 45.82 -14.90
C ASP A 26 19.42 46.36 -13.48
N LEU A 27 19.06 45.56 -12.50
CA LEU A 27 19.19 45.88 -11.09
C LEU A 27 20.38 45.18 -10.46
N ILE A 28 20.97 45.79 -9.41
CA ILE A 28 21.99 45.20 -8.56
C ILE A 28 21.59 45.30 -7.09
N PHE A 29 21.75 44.22 -6.35
CA PHE A 29 21.47 44.17 -4.91
C PHE A 29 22.76 44.49 -4.12
N LYS A 30 22.76 45.60 -3.38
CA LYS A 30 23.87 46.04 -2.58
C LYS A 30 23.34 46.70 -1.31
N ASP A 31 24.00 46.49 -0.17
CA ASP A 31 23.66 47.09 1.12
C ASP A 31 22.17 46.92 1.52
N ARG A 32 21.57 45.76 1.21
CA ARG A 32 20.15 45.38 1.43
C ARG A 32 19.14 46.16 0.59
N LEU A 33 19.59 46.95 -0.41
CA LEU A 33 18.77 47.70 -1.33
C LEU A 33 19.03 47.27 -2.77
N TRP A 34 18.03 47.50 -3.63
CA TRP A 34 18.16 47.31 -5.06
C TRP A 34 18.48 48.64 -5.74
N PHE A 35 19.49 48.67 -6.55
CA PHE A 35 19.96 49.83 -7.30
C PHE A 35 19.79 49.60 -8.78
N TYR A 36 19.51 50.67 -9.52
CA TYR A 36 19.58 50.64 -10.96
C TYR A 36 21.06 50.70 -11.39
N LYS A 37 21.48 49.75 -12.20
CA LYS A 37 22.89 49.57 -12.54
C LYS A 37 23.54 50.79 -13.17
N GLU A 38 22.81 51.48 -14.08
CA GLU A 38 23.34 52.63 -14.80
C GLU A 38 23.58 53.86 -13.94
N SER A 39 22.69 54.13 -12.99
CA SER A 39 22.74 55.33 -12.17
C SER A 39 23.31 55.11 -10.78
N ASN A 40 23.47 53.84 -10.34
CA ASN A 40 23.84 53.45 -8.98
C ASN A 40 22.98 54.17 -7.89
N THR A 41 21.71 54.49 -8.23
CA THR A 41 20.73 55.06 -7.31
C THR A 41 19.76 53.99 -6.83
N PRO A 42 19.23 54.04 -5.60
CA PRO A 42 18.16 53.15 -5.16
C PRO A 42 17.00 53.17 -6.14
N PHE A 43 16.56 51.95 -6.57
CA PHE A 43 15.58 51.83 -7.64
C PHE A 43 14.15 52.09 -7.12
N THR A 44 13.41 52.95 -7.83
CA THR A 44 11.97 53.14 -7.66
C THR A 44 11.27 52.85 -8.99
N GLY A 45 10.41 51.81 -9.02
CA GLY A 45 9.71 51.41 -10.21
C GLY A 45 9.28 49.93 -10.17
N ALA A 46 8.90 49.39 -11.31
CA ALA A 46 8.55 47.99 -11.45
C ALA A 46 9.69 47.23 -12.12
N ALA A 47 10.11 46.12 -11.53
CA ALA A 47 11.03 45.17 -12.16
C ALA A 47 10.30 43.90 -12.60
N PHE A 48 10.74 43.31 -13.71
CA PHE A 48 10.15 42.11 -14.23
C PHE A 48 11.23 41.13 -14.73
N GLU A 49 10.91 39.82 -14.71
CA GLU A 49 11.70 38.80 -15.31
C GLU A 49 10.92 38.13 -16.43
N ILE A 50 11.62 37.84 -17.53
CA ILE A 50 11.05 37.19 -18.72
C ILE A 50 11.61 35.78 -18.83
N SER A 51 10.75 34.80 -19.07
CA SER A 51 11.17 33.45 -19.42
C SER A 51 11.99 33.46 -20.71
N LYS A 52 13.17 32.86 -20.68
CA LYS A 52 14.03 32.68 -21.86
C LYS A 52 13.41 31.75 -22.90
N GLU A 53 12.52 30.84 -22.48
CA GLU A 53 11.90 29.84 -23.33
C GLU A 53 10.64 30.40 -24.03
N THR A 54 9.81 31.12 -23.29
CA THR A 54 8.49 31.57 -23.77
C THR A 54 8.40 33.04 -24.11
N GLY A 55 9.38 33.85 -23.69
CA GLY A 55 9.35 35.30 -23.87
C GLY A 55 8.29 36.03 -23.02
N THR A 56 7.62 35.32 -22.11
CA THR A 56 6.56 35.88 -21.26
C THR A 56 7.11 36.35 -19.91
N ILE A 57 6.42 37.32 -19.28
CA ILE A 57 6.79 37.77 -17.93
C ILE A 57 6.45 36.64 -16.95
N ILE A 58 7.46 36.21 -16.18
CA ILE A 58 7.33 35.16 -15.16
C ILE A 58 7.46 35.68 -13.73
N GLN A 59 7.93 36.93 -13.53
CA GLN A 59 7.95 37.60 -12.24
C GLN A 59 7.75 39.10 -12.42
N GLN A 60 7.05 39.75 -11.49
CA GLN A 60 6.94 41.19 -11.39
C GLN A 60 6.95 41.61 -9.93
N VAL A 61 7.76 42.63 -9.62
CA VAL A 61 7.89 43.24 -8.30
C VAL A 61 8.05 44.72 -8.42
N ASN A 62 7.43 45.48 -7.50
CA ASN A 62 7.58 46.94 -7.44
C ASN A 62 8.55 47.31 -6.31
N TYR A 63 9.26 48.44 -6.50
CA TYR A 63 10.24 48.96 -5.56
C TYR A 63 10.00 50.43 -5.29
N ILE A 64 10.30 50.85 -4.06
CA ILE A 64 10.45 52.27 -3.63
C ILE A 64 11.77 52.35 -2.89
N ASP A 65 12.65 53.27 -3.33
CA ASP A 65 13.97 53.53 -2.74
C ASP A 65 14.79 52.25 -2.49
N GLY A 66 14.78 51.34 -3.48
CA GLY A 66 15.50 50.08 -3.45
C GLY A 66 14.86 48.97 -2.60
N LEU A 67 13.74 49.21 -1.96
CA LEU A 67 12.99 48.20 -1.17
C LEU A 67 11.76 47.73 -1.91
N ALA A 68 11.52 46.41 -1.94
CA ALA A 68 10.29 45.85 -2.51
C ALA A 68 9.05 46.43 -1.79
N TRP A 69 8.11 46.97 -2.58
CA TRP A 69 6.93 47.65 -2.09
C TRP A 69 5.72 47.42 -2.98
N GLY A 70 4.58 47.09 -2.41
CA GLY A 70 3.34 46.89 -3.17
C GLY A 70 3.24 45.48 -3.75
N LYS A 71 2.56 45.36 -4.88
CA LYS A 71 2.22 44.07 -5.46
C LYS A 71 3.43 43.30 -5.96
N TYR A 72 3.36 41.99 -5.74
CA TYR A 72 4.30 40.99 -6.20
C TYR A 72 3.54 39.86 -6.89
N TYR A 73 4.03 39.42 -8.08
CA TYR A 73 3.45 38.37 -8.86
C TYR A 73 4.51 37.43 -9.38
N GLU A 74 4.21 36.13 -9.40
CA GLU A 74 4.91 35.11 -10.18
C GLU A 74 3.92 34.34 -11.02
N TRP A 75 4.40 33.84 -12.14
CA TRP A 75 3.64 32.97 -13.06
C TRP A 75 4.42 31.69 -13.34
N TRP A 76 3.68 30.62 -13.55
CA TRP A 76 4.19 29.37 -14.08
C TRP A 76 4.58 29.54 -15.55
N PRO A 77 5.45 28.65 -16.13
CA PRO A 77 5.82 28.71 -17.55
C PRO A 77 4.62 28.66 -18.51
N ASN A 78 3.53 27.99 -18.11
CA ASN A 78 2.28 27.94 -18.88
C ASN A 78 1.44 29.24 -18.80
N GLY A 79 1.93 30.29 -18.15
CA GLY A 79 1.28 31.58 -18.00
C GLY A 79 0.23 31.66 -16.88
N SER A 80 -0.08 30.57 -16.19
CA SER A 80 -0.96 30.61 -15.00
C SER A 80 -0.27 31.27 -13.83
N LYS A 81 -1.04 31.93 -12.98
CA LYS A 81 -0.49 32.60 -11.79
C LYS A 81 0.11 31.57 -10.82
N LYS A 82 1.33 31.83 -10.30
CA LYS A 82 2.02 31.01 -9.30
C LYS A 82 1.91 31.65 -7.90
N VAL A 83 2.14 32.97 -7.80
CA VAL A 83 2.11 33.71 -6.55
C VAL A 83 1.42 35.07 -6.73
N ASP A 84 0.66 35.50 -5.74
CA ASP A 84 0.06 36.86 -5.63
C ASP A 84 0.22 37.34 -4.20
N GLY A 85 1.03 38.36 -4.02
CA GLY A 85 1.37 38.89 -2.71
C GLY A 85 1.62 40.37 -2.67
N THR A 86 2.08 40.86 -1.52
CA THR A 86 2.42 42.25 -1.29
C THR A 86 3.66 42.35 -0.42
N TYR A 87 4.61 43.18 -0.84
CA TYR A 87 5.76 43.59 -0.03
C TYR A 87 5.53 44.95 0.62
N ARG A 88 6.12 45.12 1.79
CA ARG A 88 6.22 46.39 2.48
C ARG A 88 7.61 46.51 3.12
N PHE A 89 8.36 47.53 2.76
CA PHE A 89 9.76 47.74 3.21
C PHE A 89 10.66 46.51 2.97
N GLY A 90 10.53 45.85 1.82
CA GLY A 90 11.29 44.68 1.48
C GLY A 90 10.84 43.37 2.15
N LEU A 91 9.79 43.37 2.96
CA LEU A 91 9.27 42.26 3.73
C LEU A 91 7.89 41.84 3.21
N MET A 92 7.60 40.53 3.25
CA MET A 92 6.28 40.00 2.92
C MET A 92 5.25 40.51 3.93
N TYR A 93 4.15 41.08 3.44
CA TYR A 93 3.14 41.70 4.27
C TYR A 93 1.73 41.48 3.75
N GLY A 94 0.75 41.33 4.65
CA GLY A 94 -0.65 41.15 4.29
C GLY A 94 -0.95 39.83 3.64
N ARG A 95 -2.00 39.78 2.83
CA ARG A 95 -2.51 38.53 2.28
C ARG A 95 -1.70 38.06 1.07
N TRP A 96 -1.29 36.81 1.10
CA TRP A 96 -0.60 36.07 0.02
C TRP A 96 -1.41 34.90 -0.44
N LYS A 97 -1.32 34.60 -1.74
CA LYS A 97 -1.92 33.42 -2.38
C LYS A 97 -0.87 32.72 -3.21
N PHE A 98 -0.84 31.41 -3.10
CA PHE A 98 -0.02 30.50 -3.89
C PHE A 98 -0.93 29.61 -4.70
N PHE A 99 -0.53 29.27 -5.90
CA PHE A 99 -1.36 28.53 -6.86
C PHE A 99 -0.62 27.33 -7.42
N TYR A 100 -1.34 26.30 -7.71
CA TYR A 100 -0.88 25.19 -8.54
C TYR A 100 -0.71 25.63 -9.99
N GLU A 101 0.05 24.85 -10.77
CA GLU A 101 0.26 25.10 -12.20
C GLU A 101 -1.05 25.06 -13.02
N ASN A 102 -2.08 24.35 -12.55
CA ASN A 102 -3.42 24.33 -13.15
C ASN A 102 -4.29 25.57 -12.80
N GLY A 103 -3.72 26.58 -12.14
CA GLY A 103 -4.38 27.82 -11.77
C GLY A 103 -5.28 27.74 -10.51
N LYS A 104 -5.45 26.57 -9.91
CA LYS A 104 -6.18 26.45 -8.63
C LYS A 104 -5.34 26.96 -7.48
N ILE A 105 -6.01 27.53 -6.46
CA ILE A 105 -5.33 27.98 -5.24
C ILE A 105 -4.74 26.77 -4.51
N LEU A 106 -3.47 26.86 -4.14
CA LEU A 106 -2.76 25.92 -3.29
C LEU A 106 -2.96 26.28 -1.82
N CYS A 107 -2.63 27.52 -1.45
CA CYS A 107 -2.89 28.04 -0.12
C CYS A 107 -3.03 29.56 -0.13
N ALA A 108 -3.64 30.10 0.93
CA ALA A 108 -3.74 31.52 1.15
C ALA A 108 -3.70 31.84 2.64
N GLY A 109 -2.99 32.89 2.99
CA GLY A 109 -2.86 33.38 4.36
C GLY A 109 -2.22 34.75 4.43
N SER A 110 -1.76 35.13 5.61
CA SER A 110 -1.15 36.43 5.82
C SER A 110 0.28 36.30 6.32
N TYR A 111 1.12 37.28 5.90
CA TYR A 111 2.45 37.49 6.44
C TYR A 111 2.50 38.80 7.25
N MET A 112 3.31 38.78 8.28
CA MET A 112 3.65 39.96 9.07
C MET A 112 5.18 40.06 9.14
N ASN A 113 5.75 40.89 8.26
CA ASN A 113 7.20 41.10 8.15
C ASN A 113 8.01 39.85 7.85
N GLY A 114 7.51 38.98 6.96
CA GLY A 114 8.21 37.77 6.51
C GLY A 114 9.48 38.10 5.74
N LYS A 115 10.61 37.54 6.17
CA LYS A 115 11.92 37.77 5.55
C LYS A 115 12.29 36.74 4.49
N GLY A 116 11.44 35.75 4.28
CA GLY A 116 11.73 34.44 3.67
C GLY A 116 12.35 34.44 2.27
N HIS A 117 12.21 35.52 1.46
CA HIS A 117 12.79 35.57 0.11
C HIS A 117 13.27 36.96 -0.28
N ARG A 118 14.39 37.01 -1.01
CA ARG A 118 14.74 38.21 -1.78
C ARG A 118 13.70 38.37 -2.88
N SER A 119 13.23 39.59 -3.04
CA SER A 119 12.13 39.93 -3.95
C SER A 119 12.36 39.60 -5.44
N THR A 120 13.59 39.22 -5.84
CA THR A 120 13.94 38.80 -7.19
C THR A 120 14.21 37.28 -7.28
N GLN A 121 14.09 36.52 -6.18
CA GLN A 121 14.15 35.07 -6.20
C GLN A 121 12.75 34.49 -6.39
N PHE A 122 12.64 33.42 -7.21
CA PHE A 122 11.40 32.68 -7.33
C PHE A 122 11.05 32.00 -6.00
N ILE A 123 9.77 32.01 -5.66
CA ILE A 123 9.27 31.33 -4.47
C ILE A 123 8.96 29.88 -4.84
N ASP A 124 9.92 28.97 -4.62
CA ASP A 124 9.78 27.55 -4.90
C ASP A 124 9.14 26.78 -3.73
N THR A 125 9.24 27.33 -2.52
CA THR A 125 8.59 26.81 -1.31
C THR A 125 7.80 27.94 -0.63
N ILE A 126 6.70 27.58 0.06
CA ILE A 126 5.94 28.56 0.85
C ILE A 126 6.82 29.01 2.02
N PRO A 127 7.18 30.32 2.12
CA PRO A 127 8.01 30.80 3.21
C PRO A 127 7.29 30.63 4.55
N ASP A 128 7.98 30.15 5.55
CA ASP A 128 7.49 29.96 6.92
C ASP A 128 7.71 31.18 7.82
N GLU A 129 8.75 31.98 7.54
CA GLU A 129 9.09 33.16 8.34
C GLU A 129 8.06 34.29 8.14
N GLY A 130 7.48 34.76 9.24
CA GLY A 130 6.50 35.82 9.25
C GLY A 130 5.07 35.41 8.93
N ILE A 131 4.84 34.11 8.76
CA ILE A 131 3.49 33.55 8.59
C ILE A 131 2.62 33.88 9.80
N SER A 132 1.38 34.30 9.57
CA SER A 132 0.49 34.76 10.67
C SER A 132 -0.99 34.71 10.28
N GLY A 133 -1.88 34.68 11.28
CA GLY A 133 -3.32 34.72 11.08
C GLY A 133 -3.88 33.44 10.49
N LEU A 134 -5.04 33.54 9.84
CA LEU A 134 -5.73 32.41 9.24
C LEU A 134 -5.05 31.97 7.94
N TRP A 135 -4.73 30.70 7.86
CA TRP A 135 -4.24 30.04 6.65
C TRP A 135 -5.20 28.95 6.22
N THR A 136 -5.42 28.84 4.90
CA THR A 136 -6.28 27.83 4.29
C THR A 136 -5.51 27.19 3.15
N TYR A 137 -5.61 25.85 3.05
CA TYR A 137 -4.95 25.03 2.04
C TYR A 137 -5.99 24.26 1.23
N TRP A 138 -5.74 24.09 -0.07
CA TRP A 138 -6.62 23.38 -1.01
C TRP A 138 -5.82 22.35 -1.79
N ASP A 139 -6.49 21.28 -2.25
CA ASP A 139 -5.91 20.31 -3.15
C ASP A 139 -5.89 20.80 -4.62
N ARG A 140 -5.25 20.03 -5.51
CA ARG A 140 -5.17 20.35 -6.95
C ARG A 140 -6.53 20.43 -7.66
N ASN A 141 -7.59 19.89 -7.06
CA ASN A 141 -8.97 19.98 -7.55
C ASN A 141 -9.71 21.22 -7.02
N GLY A 142 -9.08 21.99 -6.11
CA GLY A 142 -9.64 23.18 -5.48
C GLY A 142 -10.54 22.87 -4.27
N ARG A 143 -10.48 21.66 -3.69
CA ARG A 143 -11.19 21.33 -2.46
C ARG A 143 -10.36 21.76 -1.28
N LYS A 144 -11.01 22.39 -0.26
CA LYS A 144 -10.35 22.74 0.99
C LYS A 144 -9.90 21.46 1.69
N VAL A 145 -8.63 21.43 2.11
CA VAL A 145 -8.04 20.28 2.81
C VAL A 145 -7.64 20.61 4.23
N GLU A 146 -7.21 21.86 4.48
CA GLU A 146 -6.73 22.27 5.79
C GLU A 146 -6.97 23.75 6.06
N GLU A 147 -7.20 24.12 7.34
CA GLU A 147 -7.36 25.51 7.77
C GLU A 147 -7.02 25.67 9.24
N GLY A 148 -6.26 26.71 9.58
CA GLY A 148 -5.93 27.02 10.96
C GLY A 148 -5.21 28.35 11.12
N TYR A 149 -4.87 28.68 12.35
CA TYR A 149 -4.25 29.96 12.71
C TYR A 149 -2.79 29.77 13.07
N TYR A 150 -1.97 30.72 12.63
CA TYR A 150 -0.61 30.95 13.12
C TYR A 150 -0.54 32.16 14.03
N ASN A 151 0.30 32.06 15.06
CA ASN A 151 0.70 33.19 15.88
C ASN A 151 1.56 34.18 15.09
N LYS A 152 1.80 35.37 15.64
CA LYS A 152 2.70 36.38 15.03
C LYS A 152 4.15 35.88 14.87
N ASN A 153 4.56 34.88 15.63
CA ASN A 153 5.89 34.26 15.55
C ASN A 153 5.94 33.04 14.62
N GLY A 154 4.90 32.79 13.83
CA GLY A 154 4.84 31.69 12.88
C GLY A 154 4.52 30.32 13.47
N THR A 155 4.22 30.24 14.78
CA THR A 155 3.82 28.96 15.40
C THR A 155 2.31 28.71 15.25
N GLU A 156 1.95 27.47 15.11
CA GLU A 156 0.54 27.05 15.01
C GLU A 156 -0.23 27.36 16.29
N LYS A 157 -1.46 27.83 16.13
CA LYS A 157 -2.31 28.28 17.24
C LYS A 157 -3.61 27.47 17.29
N GLY A 158 -3.84 26.81 18.43
CA GLY A 158 -5.12 26.15 18.71
C GLY A 158 -5.37 24.91 17.85
N ASN A 159 -6.65 24.62 17.64
CA ASN A 159 -7.07 23.49 16.80
C ASN A 159 -7.10 23.91 15.34
N TRP A 160 -6.63 23.01 14.50
CA TRP A 160 -6.71 23.08 13.05
C TRP A 160 -7.90 22.28 12.55
N SER A 161 -8.46 22.68 11.42
CA SER A 161 -9.50 21.96 10.69
C SER A 161 -8.85 21.20 9.54
N PHE A 162 -9.26 19.97 9.35
CA PHE A 162 -8.90 19.12 8.21
C PHE A 162 -10.18 18.61 7.56
N TRP A 163 -10.21 18.51 6.22
CA TRP A 163 -11.28 17.89 5.45
C TRP A 163 -10.72 16.67 4.73
N ASP A 164 -11.26 15.49 5.05
CA ASP A 164 -10.93 14.28 4.32
C ASP A 164 -11.50 14.31 2.88
N ARG A 165 -11.19 13.29 2.10
CA ARG A 165 -11.60 13.24 0.69
C ARG A 165 -13.12 13.25 0.51
N ASP A 166 -13.87 12.76 1.49
CA ASP A 166 -15.34 12.75 1.51
C ASP A 166 -15.92 14.09 1.99
N GLY A 167 -15.08 15.09 2.26
CA GLY A 167 -15.47 16.40 2.74
C GLY A 167 -15.81 16.47 4.23
N LYS A 168 -15.54 15.41 4.99
CA LYS A 168 -15.80 15.39 6.42
C LYS A 168 -14.75 16.20 7.18
N LYS A 169 -15.22 17.21 7.91
CA LYS A 169 -14.39 18.08 8.73
C LYS A 169 -13.96 17.39 10.02
N ARG A 170 -12.68 17.53 10.37
CA ARG A 170 -12.08 17.08 11.63
C ARG A 170 -11.32 18.22 12.28
N LEU A 171 -11.22 18.20 13.59
CA LEU A 171 -10.55 19.23 14.39
C LEU A 171 -9.49 18.62 15.29
N GLY A 172 -8.32 19.23 15.40
CA GLY A 172 -7.27 18.80 16.32
C GLY A 172 -6.06 19.74 16.31
N LYS A 173 -5.18 19.58 17.30
CA LYS A 173 -3.86 20.24 17.28
C LYS A 173 -2.99 19.53 16.25
N LYS A 174 -2.15 20.26 15.54
CA LYS A 174 -1.17 19.66 14.63
C LYS A 174 -0.01 19.04 15.40
N ILE A 175 0.48 17.92 14.92
CA ILE A 175 1.72 17.27 15.33
C ILE A 175 2.41 16.72 14.08
N ASP A 176 3.71 16.95 13.95
CA ASP A 176 4.47 16.40 12.84
C ASP A 176 4.63 14.88 12.95
N TYR A 177 4.83 14.22 11.78
CA TYR A 177 4.89 12.77 11.68
C TYR A 177 6.10 12.16 12.40
N ASP A 178 7.23 12.86 12.45
CA ASP A 178 8.44 12.37 13.09
C ASP A 178 8.28 12.40 14.63
N THR A 179 7.66 13.45 15.16
CA THR A 179 7.24 13.51 16.58
C THR A 179 6.22 12.39 16.87
N PHE A 180 5.27 12.15 15.95
CA PHE A 180 4.26 11.09 16.12
C PHE A 180 4.86 9.69 16.12
N LYS A 181 5.91 9.41 15.35
CA LYS A 181 6.62 8.13 15.38
C LYS A 181 7.38 7.89 16.68
N ASN A 182 7.81 8.94 17.34
CA ASN A 182 8.56 8.85 18.58
C ASN A 182 7.61 8.76 19.79
N VAL A 183 7.25 7.53 20.17
CA VAL A 183 6.32 7.27 21.30
C VAL A 183 6.77 7.93 22.62
N GLY A 184 8.08 8.17 22.80
CA GLY A 184 8.63 8.90 23.96
C GLY A 184 8.25 10.37 24.03
N ALA A 185 7.97 11.01 22.89
CA ALA A 185 7.57 12.41 22.80
C ALA A 185 6.14 12.69 23.30
N PHE A 186 5.31 11.65 23.45
CA PHE A 186 3.90 11.80 23.83
C PHE A 186 3.66 12.14 25.31
N LYS A 187 4.65 12.02 26.18
CA LYS A 187 4.49 12.15 27.66
C LYS A 187 3.73 13.41 28.12
N HIS A 188 3.82 14.49 27.34
CA HIS A 188 3.20 15.77 27.65
C HIS A 188 2.02 16.11 26.74
N LEU A 189 1.63 15.21 25.81
CA LEU A 189 0.55 15.44 24.87
C LEU A 189 -0.78 14.98 25.47
N ASP A 190 -1.77 15.86 25.37
CA ASP A 190 -3.15 15.57 25.75
C ASP A 190 -4.11 16.33 24.84
N GLY A 191 -5.13 15.64 24.30
CA GLY A 191 -6.13 16.22 23.42
C GLY A 191 -6.32 15.47 22.11
N VAL A 192 -6.98 16.11 21.14
CA VAL A 192 -7.17 15.60 19.78
C VAL A 192 -6.09 16.18 18.87
N PHE A 193 -5.49 15.32 18.06
CA PHE A 193 -4.35 15.65 17.19
C PHE A 193 -4.63 15.30 15.73
N LEU A 194 -4.07 16.14 14.85
CA LEU A 194 -3.90 15.94 13.42
C LEU A 194 -2.42 15.66 13.18
N VAL A 195 -2.08 14.44 12.79
CA VAL A 195 -0.70 14.08 12.44
C VAL A 195 -0.45 14.49 11.00
N THR A 196 0.55 15.32 10.81
CA THR A 196 0.86 15.90 9.50
C THR A 196 2.23 15.45 9.03
N GLY A 197 2.35 15.14 7.73
CA GLY A 197 3.60 14.73 7.09
C GLY A 197 3.88 15.58 5.85
N PRO A 198 5.14 15.59 5.36
CA PRO A 198 5.50 16.33 4.15
C PRO A 198 4.82 15.77 2.92
N ILE A 199 4.38 16.65 2.02
CA ILE A 199 3.98 16.33 0.65
C ILE A 199 5.12 16.69 -0.30
N ASP A 200 5.25 15.91 -1.39
CA ASP A 200 6.25 16.06 -2.43
C ASP A 200 6.46 17.52 -2.88
N GLY A 201 7.72 17.97 -2.83
CA GLY A 201 8.27 19.07 -3.60
C GLY A 201 7.88 20.50 -3.24
N LEU A 202 6.80 20.73 -2.52
CA LEU A 202 6.30 22.07 -2.17
C LEU A 202 6.16 22.33 -0.66
N ASN A 203 6.71 21.46 0.20
CA ASN A 203 6.55 21.50 1.66
C ASN A 203 5.08 21.59 2.11
N MET A 204 4.15 21.07 1.31
CA MET A 204 2.77 20.95 1.74
C MET A 204 2.64 19.82 2.75
N VAL A 205 1.90 20.11 3.80
CA VAL A 205 1.66 19.19 4.91
C VAL A 205 0.24 18.65 4.75
N TYR A 206 0.06 17.34 4.71
CA TYR A 206 -1.27 16.71 4.72
C TYR A 206 -1.46 15.84 5.96
N THR A 207 -2.70 15.69 6.35
CA THR A 207 -3.02 14.88 7.53
C THR A 207 -2.86 13.40 7.20
N GLN A 208 -1.95 12.74 7.92
CA GLN A 208 -1.72 11.29 7.83
C GLN A 208 -2.48 10.49 8.87
N ALA A 209 -2.78 11.10 10.03
CA ALA A 209 -3.60 10.48 11.05
C ALA A 209 -4.37 11.50 11.89
N HIS A 210 -5.47 11.04 12.49
CA HIS A 210 -6.28 11.85 13.41
C HIS A 210 -6.83 10.98 14.53
N GLY A 211 -6.70 11.45 15.76
CA GLY A 211 -7.23 10.78 16.93
C GLY A 211 -6.86 11.49 18.22
N ALA A 212 -7.20 10.90 19.36
CA ALA A 212 -6.90 11.45 20.66
C ALA A 212 -5.65 10.83 21.28
N ILE A 213 -4.86 11.66 21.97
CA ILE A 213 -3.81 11.24 22.88
C ILE A 213 -4.26 11.64 24.28
N ARG A 214 -4.20 10.70 25.23
CA ARG A 214 -4.48 10.93 26.66
C ARG A 214 -3.35 10.40 27.52
N ALA A 215 -2.89 11.26 28.44
CA ALA A 215 -1.73 10.92 29.29
C ALA A 215 -0.56 10.35 28.49
N GLY A 216 -0.25 10.94 27.33
CA GLY A 216 0.85 10.53 26.47
C GLY A 216 0.66 9.21 25.72
N ARG A 217 -0.56 8.71 25.58
CA ARG A 217 -0.86 7.45 24.88
C ARG A 217 -2.01 7.61 23.92
N LEU A 218 -1.96 6.89 22.79
CA LEU A 218 -3.08 6.85 21.86
C LEU A 218 -4.33 6.34 22.57
N ASP A 219 -5.48 7.01 22.36
CA ASP A 219 -6.73 6.67 23.03
C ASP A 219 -7.92 6.93 22.14
N GLY A 220 -8.93 6.02 22.19
CA GLY A 220 -10.12 6.11 21.37
C GLY A 220 -9.90 5.82 19.87
N PRO A 221 -10.80 6.30 19.01
CA PRO A 221 -10.75 6.02 17.57
C PRO A 221 -9.68 6.86 16.87
N TRP A 222 -8.88 6.17 16.04
CA TRP A 222 -7.89 6.76 15.14
C TRP A 222 -8.21 6.43 13.70
N THR A 223 -8.05 7.43 12.82
CA THR A 223 -8.15 7.28 11.37
C THR A 223 -6.80 7.64 10.76
N TYR A 224 -6.32 6.81 9.84
CA TYR A 224 -5.07 6.99 9.09
C TYR A 224 -5.39 7.16 7.61
N TRP A 225 -4.63 7.97 6.92
CA TRP A 225 -4.72 8.21 5.48
C TRP A 225 -3.38 7.87 4.80
N ASP A 226 -3.45 7.50 3.54
CA ASP A 226 -2.29 7.35 2.67
C ASP A 226 -1.88 8.69 2.04
N ASN A 227 -0.82 8.67 1.24
CA ASN A 227 -0.30 9.85 0.56
C ASN A 227 -1.28 10.44 -0.49
N ASN A 228 -2.29 9.70 -0.89
CA ASN A 228 -3.35 10.17 -1.81
C ASN A 228 -4.57 10.72 -1.07
N GLY A 229 -4.53 10.77 0.27
CA GLY A 229 -5.63 11.21 1.12
C GLY A 229 -6.79 10.21 1.21
N LEU A 230 -6.57 8.94 0.81
CA LEU A 230 -7.51 7.85 1.04
C LEU A 230 -7.29 7.26 2.42
N ILE A 231 -8.37 6.80 3.05
CA ILE A 231 -8.27 6.12 4.33
C ILE A 231 -7.47 4.82 4.14
N SER A 232 -6.37 4.67 4.88
CA SER A 232 -5.54 3.47 4.90
C SER A 232 -5.86 2.55 6.08
N ALA A 233 -6.27 3.13 7.23
CA ALA A 233 -6.71 2.33 8.37
C ALA A 233 -7.64 3.11 9.31
N LYS A 234 -8.49 2.35 10.03
CA LYS A 234 -9.21 2.81 11.22
C LYS A 234 -8.91 1.85 12.36
N ARG A 235 -8.52 2.40 13.52
CA ARG A 235 -8.12 1.62 14.70
C ARG A 235 -8.70 2.25 15.94
N TYR A 236 -8.99 1.44 16.92
CA TYR A 236 -9.36 1.93 18.25
C TYR A 236 -8.24 1.56 19.24
N TYR A 237 -7.88 2.52 20.10
CA TYR A 237 -6.85 2.35 21.13
C TYR A 237 -7.44 2.54 22.53
N ASP A 238 -6.95 1.75 23.48
CA ASP A 238 -7.14 1.92 24.91
C ASP A 238 -5.76 2.04 25.56
N LYS A 239 -5.43 3.27 26.04
CA LYS A 239 -4.15 3.58 26.68
C LYS A 239 -2.91 3.13 25.89
N GLY A 240 -2.93 3.32 24.58
CA GLY A 240 -1.82 2.99 23.67
C GLY A 240 -1.87 1.59 23.07
N VAL A 241 -2.75 0.72 23.54
CA VAL A 241 -2.91 -0.65 23.04
C VAL A 241 -4.08 -0.68 22.06
N PRO A 242 -3.93 -1.22 20.83
CA PRO A 242 -5.06 -1.38 19.91
C PRO A 242 -6.07 -2.37 20.53
N ARG A 243 -7.30 -1.93 20.66
CA ARG A 243 -8.38 -2.72 21.26
C ARG A 243 -9.71 -2.36 20.62
N GLY A 244 -10.52 -3.37 20.26
CA GLY A 244 -11.79 -3.15 19.55
C GLY A 244 -11.62 -3.09 18.03
N GLN A 245 -12.35 -2.21 17.36
CA GLN A 245 -12.41 -2.17 15.89
C GLN A 245 -11.06 -1.92 15.24
N TYR A 246 -10.73 -2.74 14.25
CA TYR A 246 -9.52 -2.66 13.44
C TYR A 246 -9.88 -2.91 11.97
N THR A 247 -9.72 -1.88 11.13
CA THR A 247 -10.02 -1.95 9.70
C THR A 247 -8.81 -1.43 8.91
N THR A 248 -8.43 -2.11 7.85
CA THR A 248 -7.42 -1.63 6.87
C THR A 248 -8.04 -1.53 5.48
N TYR A 249 -7.47 -0.66 4.66
CA TYR A 249 -7.97 -0.36 3.32
C TYR A 249 -6.85 -0.45 2.29
N HIS A 250 -7.21 -0.83 1.08
CA HIS A 250 -6.35 -0.78 -0.09
C HIS A 250 -6.19 0.66 -0.59
N SER A 251 -5.11 0.93 -1.33
CA SER A 251 -4.84 2.25 -1.95
C SER A 251 -5.92 2.73 -2.94
N LEU A 252 -6.82 1.85 -3.37
CA LEU A 252 -8.00 2.17 -4.17
C LEU A 252 -9.25 2.48 -3.32
N GLY A 253 -9.16 2.40 -1.97
CA GLY A 253 -10.20 2.81 -1.03
C GLY A 253 -11.15 1.73 -0.54
N HIS A 254 -11.10 0.50 -1.08
CA HIS A 254 -11.89 -0.62 -0.54
C HIS A 254 -11.21 -1.29 0.66
N LYS A 255 -11.98 -1.98 1.48
CA LYS A 255 -11.45 -2.68 2.65
C LYS A 255 -10.54 -3.83 2.25
N LEU A 256 -9.46 -4.04 3.02
CA LEU A 256 -8.62 -5.24 3.00
C LEU A 256 -8.93 -6.15 4.17
N THR A 257 -9.08 -5.57 5.38
CA THR A 257 -9.43 -6.34 6.58
C THR A 257 -10.41 -5.57 7.46
N ASP A 258 -11.27 -6.29 8.16
CA ASP A 258 -12.20 -5.69 9.13
C ASP A 258 -12.49 -6.69 10.26
N GLY A 259 -12.28 -6.28 11.51
CA GLY A 259 -12.51 -7.14 12.66
C GLY A 259 -12.20 -6.43 13.97
N THR A 260 -12.07 -7.19 15.04
CA THR A 260 -11.75 -6.69 16.37
C THR A 260 -10.46 -7.28 16.90
N VAL A 261 -9.72 -6.50 17.72
CA VAL A 261 -8.48 -6.91 18.35
C VAL A 261 -8.55 -6.73 19.88
N LYS A 262 -7.81 -7.56 20.61
CA LYS A 262 -7.65 -7.46 22.06
C LYS A 262 -6.33 -6.82 22.49
N GLY A 263 -5.40 -6.61 21.57
CA GLY A 263 -4.07 -6.06 21.86
C GLY A 263 -2.99 -6.70 20.99
N PHE A 264 -1.79 -6.75 21.54
CA PHE A 264 -0.63 -7.46 20.98
C PHE A 264 -0.28 -8.67 21.84
N ASP A 265 0.24 -9.71 21.18
CA ASP A 265 0.93 -10.80 21.89
C ASP A 265 2.36 -10.39 22.31
N ASP A 266 3.08 -11.30 22.97
CA ASP A 266 4.46 -11.06 23.44
C ASP A 266 5.46 -10.83 22.28
N TYR A 267 5.09 -11.17 21.06
CA TYR A 267 5.89 -10.99 19.83
C TYR A 267 5.49 -9.73 19.04
N GLY A 268 4.48 -8.97 19.51
CA GLY A 268 3.99 -7.78 18.85
C GLY A 268 2.95 -8.02 17.74
N ASN A 269 2.43 -9.24 17.60
CA ASN A 269 1.36 -9.53 16.65
C ASN A 269 0.00 -9.15 17.23
N LEU A 270 -0.92 -8.73 16.37
CA LEU A 270 -2.30 -8.40 16.77
C LEU A 270 -3.06 -9.65 17.23
N ILE A 271 -3.60 -9.62 18.43
CA ILE A 271 -4.50 -10.65 18.95
C ILE A 271 -5.90 -10.39 18.39
N LYS A 272 -6.24 -11.09 17.30
CA LYS A 272 -7.56 -11.04 16.67
C LYS A 272 -8.61 -11.72 17.54
N ASP A 273 -9.83 -11.16 17.59
CA ASP A 273 -10.94 -11.74 18.35
C ASP A 273 -12.26 -11.53 17.64
N GLY A 274 -13.18 -12.51 17.77
CA GLY A 274 -14.46 -12.48 17.08
C GLY A 274 -14.38 -12.63 15.58
N LYS A 275 -15.35 -12.06 14.89
CA LYS A 275 -15.48 -12.12 13.42
C LYS A 275 -14.50 -11.20 12.71
N TRP A 276 -13.80 -11.74 11.72
CA TRP A 276 -12.91 -11.03 10.81
C TRP A 276 -13.29 -11.28 9.36
N LEU A 277 -13.21 -10.22 8.56
CA LEU A 277 -13.45 -10.24 7.12
C LEU A 277 -12.15 -9.85 6.40
N PHE A 278 -11.82 -10.57 5.33
CA PHE A 278 -10.64 -10.33 4.49
C PHE A 278 -11.06 -10.22 3.04
N TRP A 279 -10.62 -9.17 2.37
CA TRP A 279 -10.86 -8.92 0.95
C TRP A 279 -9.54 -9.00 0.17
N ASP A 280 -9.63 -9.26 -1.12
CA ASP A 280 -8.49 -9.14 -2.02
C ASP A 280 -8.28 -7.69 -2.49
N GLU A 281 -7.24 -7.49 -3.30
CA GLU A 281 -6.88 -6.19 -3.86
C GLU A 281 -7.96 -5.60 -4.78
N SER A 282 -8.87 -6.42 -5.30
CA SER A 282 -10.01 -6.00 -6.13
C SER A 282 -11.25 -5.64 -5.30
N GLY A 283 -11.21 -5.87 -3.97
CA GLY A 283 -12.32 -5.64 -3.06
C GLY A 283 -13.34 -6.79 -2.99
N ILE A 284 -12.98 -7.97 -3.50
CA ILE A 284 -13.81 -9.18 -3.40
C ILE A 284 -13.54 -9.84 -2.05
N LEU A 285 -14.60 -10.18 -1.31
CA LEU A 285 -14.49 -10.90 -0.05
C LEU A 285 -13.89 -12.28 -0.29
N LYS A 286 -12.81 -12.62 0.43
CA LYS A 286 -12.07 -13.88 0.35
C LYS A 286 -12.39 -14.82 1.50
N GLU A 287 -12.42 -14.27 2.72
CA GLU A 287 -12.61 -15.07 3.92
C GLU A 287 -13.46 -14.31 4.94
N GLU A 288 -14.36 -15.03 5.58
CA GLU A 288 -14.98 -14.67 6.85
C GLU A 288 -14.48 -15.67 7.90
N VAL A 289 -13.79 -15.18 8.92
CA VAL A 289 -13.09 -16.03 9.90
C VAL A 289 -13.49 -15.64 11.32
N HIS A 290 -13.69 -16.63 12.18
CA HIS A 290 -13.84 -16.40 13.60
C HIS A 290 -12.53 -16.68 14.33
N TYR A 291 -12.11 -15.75 15.19
CA TYR A 291 -10.94 -15.86 16.03
C TYR A 291 -11.34 -15.81 17.51
N LYS A 292 -10.58 -16.53 18.31
CA LYS A 292 -10.57 -16.41 19.76
C LYS A 292 -9.14 -16.31 20.24
N ASP A 293 -8.81 -15.19 20.91
CA ASP A 293 -7.46 -14.94 21.44
C ASP A 293 -6.33 -15.15 20.41
N GLY A 294 -6.53 -14.64 19.19
CA GLY A 294 -5.57 -14.72 18.08
C GLY A 294 -5.61 -16.03 17.27
N ILE A 295 -6.34 -17.04 17.73
CA ILE A 295 -6.40 -18.38 17.11
C ILE A 295 -7.74 -18.54 16.36
N ARG A 296 -7.71 -19.16 15.18
CA ARG A 296 -8.95 -19.51 14.45
C ARG A 296 -9.78 -20.47 15.30
N GLU A 297 -11.01 -20.09 15.59
CA GLU A 297 -11.96 -20.87 16.41
C GLU A 297 -13.38 -20.65 15.90
N GLY A 298 -14.08 -21.71 15.53
CA GLY A 298 -15.43 -21.65 14.97
C GLY A 298 -15.45 -21.59 13.45
N LEU A 299 -16.56 -21.14 12.88
CA LEU A 299 -16.82 -21.17 11.44
C LEU A 299 -15.88 -20.22 10.67
N THR A 300 -15.27 -20.73 9.62
CA THR A 300 -14.63 -19.95 8.57
C THR A 300 -15.33 -20.23 7.25
N THR A 301 -15.76 -19.18 6.55
CA THR A 301 -16.31 -19.25 5.20
C THR A 301 -15.29 -18.69 4.21
N TYR A 302 -15.03 -19.45 3.18
CA TYR A 302 -14.18 -19.03 2.05
C TYR A 302 -15.06 -18.64 0.87
N PHE A 303 -14.59 -17.70 0.07
CA PHE A 303 -15.28 -17.20 -1.10
C PHE A 303 -14.41 -17.36 -2.35
N SER A 304 -15.06 -17.64 -3.47
CA SER A 304 -14.43 -17.71 -4.80
C SER A 304 -14.04 -16.32 -5.31
N MET A 305 -13.29 -16.26 -6.40
CA MET A 305 -12.94 -15.01 -7.07
C MET A 305 -14.16 -14.24 -7.61
N THR A 306 -15.32 -14.90 -7.72
CA THR A 306 -16.60 -14.29 -8.10
C THR A 306 -17.44 -13.83 -6.89
N GLY A 307 -16.93 -14.01 -5.67
CA GLY A 307 -17.58 -13.62 -4.42
C GLY A 307 -18.63 -14.63 -3.91
N ASN A 308 -18.77 -15.78 -4.55
CA ASN A 308 -19.67 -16.84 -4.07
C ASN A 308 -19.01 -17.67 -2.97
N GLU A 309 -19.78 -18.16 -2.01
CA GLU A 309 -19.29 -19.11 -1.02
C GLU A 309 -18.69 -20.36 -1.71
N SER A 310 -17.51 -20.75 -1.30
CA SER A 310 -16.76 -21.85 -1.90
C SER A 310 -16.46 -22.97 -0.93
N ALA A 311 -16.30 -22.67 0.37
CA ALA A 311 -16.14 -23.66 1.41
C ALA A 311 -16.55 -23.12 2.77
N LYS A 312 -16.96 -24.02 3.66
CA LYS A 312 -17.25 -23.75 5.07
C LYS A 312 -16.53 -24.76 5.94
N ILE A 313 -15.68 -24.27 6.84
CA ILE A 313 -14.87 -25.11 7.74
C ILE A 313 -15.02 -24.60 9.15
N ILE A 314 -15.29 -25.49 10.08
CA ILE A 314 -15.21 -25.22 11.50
C ILE A 314 -13.77 -25.47 11.94
N TYR A 315 -13.16 -24.46 12.55
CA TYR A 315 -11.82 -24.56 13.16
C TYR A 315 -11.94 -24.78 14.67
N LYS A 316 -11.00 -25.55 15.21
CA LYS A 316 -10.84 -25.76 16.65
C LYS A 316 -9.35 -25.65 17.00
N ARG A 317 -8.99 -24.70 17.86
CA ARG A 317 -7.60 -24.42 18.25
C ARG A 317 -6.67 -24.23 17.05
N GLY A 318 -7.12 -23.51 16.04
CA GLY A 318 -6.36 -23.18 14.83
C GLY A 318 -6.29 -24.27 13.78
N ARG A 319 -6.86 -25.45 14.02
CA ARG A 319 -6.86 -26.57 13.07
C ARG A 319 -8.24 -26.79 12.46
N PRO A 320 -8.34 -27.15 11.17
CA PRO A 320 -9.61 -27.60 10.59
C PRO A 320 -10.19 -28.74 11.41
N TRP A 321 -11.46 -28.64 11.81
CA TRP A 321 -12.13 -29.62 12.64
C TRP A 321 -13.21 -30.37 11.87
N SER A 322 -14.08 -29.63 11.19
CA SER A 322 -15.14 -30.25 10.36
C SER A 322 -15.57 -29.30 9.24
N GLY A 323 -16.07 -29.87 8.14
CA GLY A 323 -16.57 -29.15 6.98
C GLY A 323 -15.86 -29.51 5.70
N GLU A 324 -16.31 -28.91 4.60
CA GLU A 324 -15.72 -29.11 3.28
C GLU A 324 -14.51 -28.20 3.08
N TRP A 325 -13.43 -28.77 2.58
CA TRP A 325 -12.21 -28.08 2.20
C TRP A 325 -12.07 -28.05 0.69
N THR A 326 -11.89 -26.86 0.13
CA THR A 326 -11.57 -26.71 -1.29
C THR A 326 -10.56 -25.58 -1.47
N THR A 327 -9.54 -25.80 -2.27
CA THR A 327 -8.61 -24.78 -2.73
C THR A 327 -8.70 -24.61 -4.23
N TRP A 328 -8.33 -23.45 -4.75
CA TRP A 328 -8.43 -23.11 -6.16
C TRP A 328 -7.11 -22.60 -6.71
N TYR A 329 -6.94 -22.76 -8.01
CA TYR A 329 -5.93 -22.04 -8.79
C TYR A 329 -6.33 -20.58 -9.01
N PRO A 330 -5.38 -19.70 -9.41
CA PRO A 330 -5.69 -18.28 -9.67
C PRO A 330 -6.75 -18.03 -10.74
N ASP A 331 -6.98 -18.96 -11.66
CA ASP A 331 -8.01 -18.90 -12.69
C ASP A 331 -9.41 -19.31 -12.20
N GLY A 332 -9.54 -19.71 -10.93
CA GLY A 332 -10.79 -20.15 -10.32
C GLY A 332 -11.11 -21.64 -10.52
N SER A 333 -10.26 -22.42 -11.17
CA SER A 333 -10.42 -23.88 -11.25
C SER A 333 -10.05 -24.55 -9.93
N LYS A 334 -10.66 -25.72 -9.63
CA LYS A 334 -10.37 -26.46 -8.40
C LYS A 334 -8.93 -26.99 -8.41
N LYS A 335 -8.22 -26.82 -7.28
CA LYS A 335 -6.87 -27.34 -7.07
C LYS A 335 -6.89 -28.58 -6.18
N GLU A 336 -7.62 -28.54 -5.08
CA GLU A 336 -7.75 -29.67 -4.14
C GLU A 336 -9.12 -29.62 -3.46
N SER A 337 -9.73 -30.76 -3.15
CA SER A 337 -10.99 -30.86 -2.43
C SER A 337 -11.04 -32.11 -1.57
N GLY A 338 -11.63 -31.96 -0.38
CA GLY A 338 -11.88 -33.03 0.58
C GLY A 338 -12.75 -32.50 1.72
N SER A 339 -12.87 -33.26 2.79
CA SER A 339 -13.58 -32.82 3.98
C SER A 339 -12.89 -33.26 5.27
N TYR A 340 -13.22 -32.55 6.35
CA TYR A 340 -12.80 -32.89 7.70
C TYR A 340 -14.02 -33.26 8.56
N LYS A 341 -13.83 -34.21 9.46
CA LYS A 341 -14.76 -34.53 10.54
C LYS A 341 -13.96 -34.81 11.80
N ASP A 342 -14.28 -34.14 12.90
CA ASP A 342 -13.60 -34.28 14.21
C ASP A 342 -12.07 -34.10 14.16
N GLY A 343 -11.58 -33.26 13.22
CA GLY A 343 -10.17 -32.98 13.00
C GLY A 343 -9.46 -33.97 12.07
N GLU A 344 -10.18 -34.94 11.56
CA GLU A 344 -9.64 -35.98 10.66
C GLU A 344 -10.08 -35.78 9.23
N LYS A 345 -9.19 -36.05 8.28
CA LYS A 345 -9.50 -36.08 6.85
C LYS A 345 -10.48 -37.18 6.56
N GLN A 346 -11.53 -36.86 5.83
CA GLN A 346 -12.50 -37.84 5.33
C GLN A 346 -12.26 -38.14 3.87
N SER A 347 -12.43 -39.42 3.51
CA SER A 347 -12.26 -39.90 2.13
C SER A 347 -13.42 -39.50 1.22
N PRO A 348 -13.22 -39.30 -0.08
CA PRO A 348 -11.91 -39.19 -0.74
C PRO A 348 -11.38 -37.72 -0.71
N TRP A 349 -10.05 -37.58 -0.83
CA TRP A 349 -9.37 -36.32 -1.16
C TRP A 349 -8.94 -36.35 -2.61
N THR A 350 -9.25 -35.30 -3.37
CA THR A 350 -8.97 -35.20 -4.80
C THR A 350 -8.22 -33.90 -5.09
N ALA A 351 -7.15 -34.02 -5.87
CA ALA A 351 -6.46 -32.88 -6.43
C ALA A 351 -6.55 -32.87 -7.97
N TRP A 352 -6.43 -31.68 -8.54
CA TRP A 352 -6.46 -31.43 -9.97
C TRP A 352 -5.24 -30.61 -10.39
N TYR A 353 -4.86 -30.74 -11.64
CA TYR A 353 -3.94 -29.85 -12.32
C TYR A 353 -4.65 -28.54 -12.74
N ASP A 354 -3.86 -27.55 -13.12
CA ASP A 354 -4.32 -26.27 -13.63
C ASP A 354 -5.14 -26.36 -14.94
N ASN A 355 -5.02 -27.45 -15.69
CA ASN A 355 -5.82 -27.75 -16.88
C ASN A 355 -7.16 -28.47 -16.56
N GLY A 356 -7.49 -28.66 -15.29
CA GLY A 356 -8.72 -29.33 -14.83
C GLY A 356 -8.67 -30.85 -14.80
N GLN A 357 -7.58 -31.47 -15.27
CA GLN A 357 -7.40 -32.93 -15.16
C GLN A 357 -7.13 -33.33 -13.71
N LYS A 358 -7.68 -34.48 -13.27
CA LYS A 358 -7.35 -35.07 -11.97
C LYS A 358 -5.84 -35.30 -11.85
N LYS A 359 -5.26 -34.89 -10.73
CA LYS A 359 -3.87 -35.17 -10.39
C LYS A 359 -3.76 -36.42 -9.53
N TYR A 360 -4.53 -36.45 -8.45
CA TYR A 360 -4.63 -37.68 -7.63
C TYR A 360 -5.98 -37.77 -6.91
N VAL A 361 -6.33 -38.96 -6.49
CA VAL A 361 -7.36 -39.26 -5.51
C VAL A 361 -6.72 -40.14 -4.44
N VAL A 362 -6.93 -39.78 -3.17
CA VAL A 362 -6.39 -40.53 -2.02
C VAL A 362 -7.48 -40.72 -0.97
N HIS A 363 -7.43 -41.89 -0.34
CA HIS A 363 -8.33 -42.21 0.77
C HIS A 363 -7.59 -42.18 2.10
N TYR A 364 -8.27 -41.69 3.13
CA TYR A 364 -7.72 -41.55 4.48
C TYR A 364 -8.54 -42.30 5.51
N LYS A 365 -7.86 -42.80 6.53
CA LYS A 365 -8.43 -43.28 7.77
C LYS A 365 -7.51 -42.82 8.92
N ASP A 366 -8.05 -42.22 9.96
CA ASP A 366 -7.29 -41.68 11.11
C ASP A 366 -6.12 -40.77 10.68
N ASN A 367 -6.35 -39.93 9.64
CA ASN A 367 -5.37 -39.04 8.98
C ASN A 367 -4.20 -39.75 8.27
N LEU A 368 -4.21 -41.07 8.21
CA LEU A 368 -3.24 -41.89 7.48
C LEU A 368 -3.84 -42.33 6.15
N GLU A 369 -3.03 -42.43 5.12
CA GLU A 369 -3.43 -43.01 3.83
C GLU A 369 -3.89 -44.45 4.06
N HIS A 370 -5.11 -44.77 3.60
CA HIS A 370 -5.71 -46.08 3.77
C HIS A 370 -6.65 -46.37 2.60
N GLY A 371 -6.44 -47.52 1.92
CA GLY A 371 -7.11 -47.86 0.68
C GLY A 371 -6.37 -47.29 -0.53
N LEU A 372 -7.10 -47.01 -1.60
CA LEU A 372 -6.52 -46.71 -2.90
C LEU A 372 -6.04 -45.24 -2.99
N TYR A 373 -4.82 -45.06 -3.49
CA TYR A 373 -4.23 -43.82 -4.01
C TYR A 373 -4.03 -43.95 -5.51
N THR A 374 -4.67 -43.09 -6.30
CA THR A 374 -4.51 -43.10 -7.76
C THR A 374 -3.98 -41.75 -8.23
N GLU A 375 -2.94 -41.75 -9.06
CA GLU A 375 -2.30 -40.53 -9.59
C GLU A 375 -2.24 -40.57 -11.12
N TRP A 376 -2.48 -39.40 -11.74
CA TRP A 376 -2.42 -39.20 -13.19
C TRP A 376 -1.45 -38.04 -13.52
N ASN A 377 -0.89 -38.07 -14.73
CA ASN A 377 -0.15 -36.95 -15.27
C ASN A 377 -1.11 -35.84 -15.84
N LYS A 378 -0.55 -34.74 -16.31
CA LYS A 378 -1.33 -33.62 -16.89
C LYS A 378 -2.13 -34.01 -18.15
N ASP A 379 -1.76 -35.09 -18.84
CA ASP A 379 -2.46 -35.62 -20.02
C ASP A 379 -3.60 -36.57 -19.64
N GLY A 380 -3.81 -36.80 -18.33
CA GLY A 380 -4.81 -37.72 -17.81
C GLY A 380 -4.41 -39.21 -17.87
N ARG A 381 -3.13 -39.52 -18.15
CA ARG A 381 -2.62 -40.87 -18.15
C ARG A 381 -2.27 -41.32 -16.73
N LEU A 382 -2.66 -42.54 -16.36
CA LEU A 382 -2.35 -43.12 -15.06
C LEU A 382 -0.83 -43.22 -14.86
N THR A 383 -0.36 -42.77 -13.70
CA THR A 383 1.07 -42.90 -13.32
C THR A 383 1.27 -43.79 -12.11
N LYS A 384 0.31 -43.80 -11.18
CA LYS A 384 0.39 -44.66 -10.00
C LYS A 384 -0.98 -45.13 -9.56
N ASP A 385 -1.02 -46.32 -9.07
CA ASP A 385 -2.14 -46.92 -8.35
C ASP A 385 -1.56 -47.71 -7.16
N ILE A 386 -1.77 -47.20 -5.95
CA ILE A 386 -1.12 -47.70 -4.74
C ILE A 386 -2.20 -48.02 -3.72
N GLU A 387 -2.15 -49.22 -3.16
CA GLU A 387 -2.98 -49.58 -2.04
C GLU A 387 -2.22 -49.34 -0.72
N TYR A 388 -2.78 -48.54 0.16
CA TYR A 388 -2.21 -48.22 1.47
C TYR A 388 -2.95 -48.94 2.59
N ASP A 389 -2.21 -49.36 3.61
CA ASP A 389 -2.76 -49.72 4.90
C ASP A 389 -2.09 -48.90 5.98
N MET A 390 -2.87 -48.01 6.60
CA MET A 390 -2.45 -47.11 7.69
C MET A 390 -1.10 -46.39 7.40
N GLY A 391 -0.99 -45.75 6.24
CA GLY A 391 0.19 -45.03 5.77
C GLY A 391 1.29 -45.90 5.11
N ASN A 392 1.13 -47.21 5.10
CA ASN A 392 2.13 -48.12 4.48
C ASN A 392 1.64 -48.62 3.14
N PRO A 393 2.42 -48.47 2.05
CA PRO A 393 2.06 -49.07 0.76
C PRO A 393 2.19 -50.58 0.81
N ILE A 394 1.10 -51.29 0.51
CA ILE A 394 1.07 -52.78 0.45
C ILE A 394 1.17 -53.28 -0.97
N SER A 395 0.58 -52.62 -1.93
CA SER A 395 0.74 -52.91 -3.35
C SER A 395 0.86 -51.63 -4.15
N GLU A 396 1.72 -51.62 -5.15
CA GLU A 396 1.97 -50.50 -6.02
C GLU A 396 1.98 -50.92 -7.49
N TYR A 397 1.16 -50.29 -8.31
CA TYR A 397 1.26 -50.32 -9.75
C TYR A 397 1.72 -48.94 -10.22
N ILE A 398 2.88 -48.88 -10.87
CA ILE A 398 3.52 -47.63 -11.29
C ILE A 398 3.72 -47.66 -12.81
N VAL A 399 3.38 -46.58 -13.49
CA VAL A 399 3.64 -46.40 -14.92
C VAL A 399 4.63 -45.26 -15.10
N GLU A 400 5.85 -45.58 -15.46
CA GLU A 400 6.93 -44.60 -15.72
C GLU A 400 6.96 -44.26 -17.20
N TYR A 401 6.64 -43.00 -17.55
CA TYR A 401 6.69 -42.48 -18.91
C TYR A 401 8.07 -41.91 -19.24
N LYS A 402 8.60 -42.23 -20.43
CA LYS A 402 9.80 -41.62 -21.00
C LYS A 402 9.49 -41.19 -22.44
N GLY A 403 8.99 -39.97 -22.60
CA GLY A 403 8.34 -39.56 -23.86
C GLY A 403 7.09 -40.41 -24.11
N GLU A 404 6.95 -40.95 -25.30
CA GLU A 404 5.84 -41.85 -25.66
C GLU A 404 6.05 -43.31 -25.20
N SER A 405 7.28 -43.71 -24.83
CA SER A 405 7.54 -45.03 -24.25
C SER A 405 7.19 -45.03 -22.76
N TYR A 406 6.81 -46.20 -22.24
CA TYR A 406 6.51 -46.34 -20.83
C TYR A 406 6.82 -47.71 -20.29
N THR A 407 6.94 -47.79 -18.94
CA THR A 407 7.22 -49.03 -18.23
C THR A 407 6.17 -49.21 -17.13
N GLU A 408 5.52 -50.35 -17.10
CA GLU A 408 4.58 -50.76 -16.06
C GLU A 408 5.34 -51.61 -15.03
N ILE A 409 5.26 -51.23 -13.77
CA ILE A 409 6.01 -51.86 -12.68
C ILE A 409 5.03 -52.16 -11.55
N ASN A 410 5.13 -53.38 -11.03
CA ASN A 410 4.41 -53.79 -9.83
C ASN A 410 5.38 -54.01 -8.67
N ARG A 411 4.98 -53.55 -7.49
CA ARG A 411 5.69 -53.79 -6.24
C ARG A 411 4.73 -54.31 -5.17
N ARG A 412 5.27 -55.03 -4.22
CA ARG A 412 4.56 -55.44 -3.01
C ARG A 412 5.48 -55.26 -1.82
N ASN A 413 5.02 -54.51 -0.79
CA ASN A 413 5.84 -54.14 0.37
C ASN A 413 7.19 -53.48 -0.02
N GLY A 414 7.18 -52.63 -1.06
CA GLY A 414 8.37 -51.93 -1.55
C GLY A 414 9.28 -52.73 -2.49
N GLU A 415 9.11 -54.04 -2.62
CA GLU A 415 9.92 -54.89 -3.50
C GLU A 415 9.22 -55.15 -4.84
N LEU A 416 9.99 -55.27 -5.92
CA LEU A 416 9.47 -55.64 -7.24
C LEU A 416 8.78 -57.00 -7.12
N SER A 417 7.49 -57.06 -7.49
CA SER A 417 6.68 -58.28 -7.36
C SER A 417 5.50 -58.22 -8.32
N GLY A 418 5.37 -59.20 -9.18
CA GLY A 418 4.33 -59.24 -10.21
C GLY A 418 4.85 -58.89 -11.59
N SER A 419 3.97 -58.50 -12.50
CA SER A 419 4.30 -58.20 -13.89
C SER A 419 5.17 -56.98 -14.05
N TYR A 420 6.11 -57.02 -14.98
CA TYR A 420 6.90 -55.93 -15.49
C TYR A 420 6.74 -55.89 -17.01
N ILE A 421 6.33 -54.74 -17.56
CA ILE A 421 6.15 -54.57 -19.00
C ILE A 421 6.76 -53.26 -19.43
N LYS A 422 7.62 -53.28 -20.43
CA LYS A 422 8.17 -52.08 -21.07
C LYS A 422 7.63 -51.97 -22.50
N TRP A 423 7.27 -50.74 -22.86
CA TRP A 423 6.64 -50.42 -24.14
C TRP A 423 7.49 -49.47 -24.96
N TYR A 424 7.52 -49.64 -26.27
CA TYR A 424 8.05 -48.66 -27.22
C TYR A 424 7.09 -47.51 -27.42
N THR A 425 7.60 -46.41 -28.02
CA THR A 425 6.81 -45.22 -28.39
C THR A 425 5.65 -45.53 -29.34
N ASN A 426 5.77 -46.59 -30.15
CA ASN A 426 4.74 -47.02 -31.08
C ASN A 426 3.66 -47.95 -30.45
N GLY A 427 3.63 -48.05 -29.10
CA GLY A 427 2.66 -48.84 -28.36
C GLY A 427 2.85 -50.37 -28.44
N LYS A 428 4.01 -50.81 -28.91
CA LYS A 428 4.34 -52.26 -28.91
C LYS A 428 5.20 -52.61 -27.70
N LYS A 429 5.08 -53.87 -27.21
CA LYS A 429 5.92 -54.35 -26.11
C LYS A 429 7.39 -54.37 -26.50
N CYS A 430 8.26 -53.89 -25.60
CA CYS A 430 9.70 -53.93 -25.69
C CYS A 430 10.28 -55.08 -24.86
N GLU A 431 9.79 -55.24 -23.64
CA GLU A 431 10.22 -56.33 -22.71
C GLU A 431 9.05 -56.66 -21.78
N GLU A 432 8.87 -57.92 -21.44
CA GLU A 432 7.95 -58.34 -20.38
C GLU A 432 8.51 -59.50 -19.57
N GLY A 433 8.08 -59.57 -18.32
CA GLY A 433 8.42 -60.66 -17.41
C GLY A 433 7.76 -60.49 -16.04
N VAL A 434 8.16 -61.32 -15.11
CA VAL A 434 7.63 -61.31 -13.75
C VAL A 434 8.77 -61.17 -12.75
N TYR A 435 8.56 -60.34 -11.75
CA TYR A 435 9.41 -60.26 -10.56
C TYR A 435 8.77 -61.04 -9.40
N LYS A 436 9.60 -61.70 -8.59
CA LYS A 436 9.25 -62.30 -7.31
C LYS A 436 10.30 -61.85 -6.29
N TYR A 437 9.87 -61.19 -5.20
CA TYR A 437 10.76 -60.75 -4.13
C TYR A 437 12.01 -60.01 -4.65
N GLY A 438 11.81 -59.02 -5.51
CA GLY A 438 12.87 -58.18 -6.10
C GLY A 438 13.70 -58.83 -7.21
N LYS A 439 13.51 -60.13 -7.52
CA LYS A 439 14.29 -60.88 -8.51
C LYS A 439 13.46 -61.25 -9.73
N LYS A 440 14.09 -61.28 -10.90
CA LYS A 440 13.45 -61.79 -12.12
C LYS A 440 13.12 -63.31 -11.95
N GLY A 441 11.90 -63.71 -12.28
CA GLY A 441 11.44 -65.06 -12.21
C GLY A 441 10.69 -65.47 -13.48
N GLY A 442 10.66 -66.76 -13.76
CA GLY A 442 9.96 -67.27 -14.93
C GLY A 442 10.52 -66.76 -16.26
N ILE A 443 9.66 -66.74 -17.26
CA ILE A 443 10.03 -66.37 -18.64
C ILE A 443 10.04 -64.82 -18.79
N TRP A 444 11.15 -64.32 -19.36
CA TRP A 444 11.32 -62.94 -19.78
C TRP A 444 11.50 -62.87 -21.28
N THR A 445 10.68 -62.04 -21.94
CA THR A 445 10.67 -61.93 -23.41
C THR A 445 10.98 -60.49 -23.80
N GLY A 446 11.89 -60.27 -24.73
CA GLY A 446 12.19 -58.96 -25.34
C GLY A 446 11.90 -59.01 -26.83
N TRP A 447 11.37 -57.89 -27.34
CA TRP A 447 11.02 -57.74 -28.76
C TRP A 447 11.67 -56.49 -29.36
N HIS A 448 12.00 -56.61 -30.66
CA HIS A 448 12.30 -55.43 -31.48
C HIS A 448 10.99 -54.68 -31.83
N GLU A 449 11.09 -53.42 -32.22
CA GLU A 449 9.93 -52.61 -32.63
C GLU A 449 9.10 -53.23 -33.76
N ASN A 450 9.70 -54.09 -34.59
CA ASN A 450 9.03 -54.84 -35.66
C ASN A 450 8.25 -56.09 -35.18
N LYS A 451 8.14 -56.29 -33.84
CA LYS A 451 7.52 -57.46 -33.17
C LYS A 451 8.31 -58.81 -33.21
N THR A 452 9.53 -58.82 -33.73
CA THR A 452 10.35 -60.02 -33.65
C THR A 452 10.94 -60.18 -32.26
N ALA A 453 10.73 -61.25 -31.57
CA ALA A 453 11.39 -61.56 -30.30
C ALA A 453 12.89 -61.70 -30.52
N TYR A 454 13.69 -60.95 -29.74
CA TYR A 454 15.15 -61.08 -29.80
C TYR A 454 15.75 -61.78 -28.58
N ARG A 455 14.97 -61.89 -27.50
CA ARG A 455 15.45 -62.49 -26.24
C ARG A 455 14.35 -63.23 -25.54
N LEU A 456 14.66 -64.49 -25.19
CA LEU A 456 13.85 -65.27 -24.30
C LEU A 456 14.75 -65.84 -23.21
N CYS A 457 14.50 -65.44 -21.95
CA CYS A 457 15.26 -65.90 -20.81
C CYS A 457 14.31 -66.60 -19.82
N ASN A 458 14.69 -67.77 -19.30
CA ASN A 458 13.96 -68.40 -18.23
C ASN A 458 14.78 -68.31 -16.95
N TYR A 459 14.24 -67.53 -15.96
CA TYR A 459 14.86 -67.41 -14.64
C TYR A 459 14.21 -68.45 -13.71
N THR A 460 14.83 -69.61 -13.58
CA THR A 460 14.47 -70.59 -12.56
C THR A 460 15.06 -70.21 -11.24
N ASN A 461 14.22 -70.06 -10.20
CA ASN A 461 14.66 -69.84 -8.81
C ASN A 461 15.35 -71.06 -8.25
#